data_a951e9b21e313362ba2480774d46d731
#
_entry.id   a951e9b21e313362ba2480774d46d731
#
_cell.length_a   1.000
_cell.length_b   1.000
_cell.length_c   1.000
_cell.angle_alpha   90.00
_cell.angle_beta   90.00
_cell.angle_gamma   90.00
#
_symmetry.space_group_name_H-M   'P 1'
#
loop_
_entity.id
_entity.type
_entity.pdbx_description
1 polymer ?
#
loop_
_entity_poly.entity_id
_entity_poly.type
_entity_poly.pdbx_seq_one_letter_code
_entity_poly.pdbx_strand_id
1 'polypeptide(L)'
;MIDEYLNNIKTEIINENAKVAAKNYQINNVKLTTNYNIGRELVEAGKHYGEGIVKKYASILTKEFGSGYKEKDLYKMQQFYLLIQKVAPLERQLTWSHYKILLSLRDIKEIKYYIHITKRDNLSKRALAERIKTNKYDRLSDELKEKLLNNKKSHFGKMAFKLVIYILWYKFINIINHIFLFIFVFTT
;
A
#
# COMPACT_ATOMS: atom_id res chain seq x y z
N MET A 1 1.71 -27.10 36.75
CA MET A 1 0.23 -26.95 36.59
C MET A 1 -0.21 -25.49 36.43
N ILE A 2 0.09 -24.57 37.34
CA ILE A 2 -0.31 -23.15 37.20
C ILE A 2 0.28 -22.53 35.92
N ASP A 3 1.53 -22.82 35.58
CA ASP A 3 2.19 -22.28 34.38
C ASP A 3 1.61 -22.82 33.07
N GLU A 4 1.08 -24.01 33.03
CA GLU A 4 0.46 -24.62 31.86
C GLU A 4 -0.84 -23.88 31.51
N TYR A 5 -1.73 -23.67 32.47
CA TYR A 5 -2.96 -22.91 32.26
C TYR A 5 -2.67 -21.46 31.85
N LEU A 6 -1.66 -20.82 32.46
CA LEU A 6 -1.25 -19.49 32.08
C LEU A 6 -0.72 -19.44 30.63
N ASN A 7 0.04 -20.44 30.19
CA ASN A 7 0.54 -20.53 28.84
C ASN A 7 -0.59 -20.76 27.84
N ASN A 8 -1.58 -21.59 28.16
CA ASN A 8 -2.75 -21.79 27.33
C ASN A 8 -3.56 -20.49 27.18
N ILE A 9 -3.79 -19.76 28.28
CA ILE A 9 -4.46 -18.47 28.24
C ILE A 9 -3.68 -17.46 27.36
N LYS A 10 -2.36 -17.36 27.51
CA LYS A 10 -1.51 -16.50 26.68
C LYS A 10 -1.63 -16.87 25.20
N THR A 11 -1.64 -18.15 24.89
CA THR A 11 -1.77 -18.63 23.50
C THR A 11 -3.10 -18.21 22.90
N GLU A 12 -4.21 -18.33 23.65
CA GLU A 12 -5.52 -17.87 23.16
C GLU A 12 -5.56 -16.35 22.93
N ILE A 13 -4.97 -15.56 23.83
CA ILE A 13 -4.87 -14.10 23.65
C ILE A 13 -4.04 -13.75 22.42
N ILE A 14 -2.91 -14.43 22.18
CA ILE A 14 -2.07 -14.23 21.00
C ILE A 14 -2.84 -14.58 19.73
N ASN A 15 -3.56 -15.70 19.71
CA ASN A 15 -4.36 -16.14 18.58
C ASN A 15 -5.50 -15.18 18.25
N GLU A 16 -6.20 -14.66 19.27
CA GLU A 16 -7.23 -13.63 19.08
C GLU A 16 -6.63 -12.36 18.47
N ASN A 17 -5.54 -11.85 19.02
CA ASN A 17 -4.87 -10.66 18.52
C ASN A 17 -4.42 -10.81 17.07
N ALA A 18 -3.89 -11.97 16.68
CA ALA A 18 -3.50 -12.29 15.32
C ALA A 18 -4.70 -12.28 14.35
N LYS A 19 -5.83 -12.88 14.74
CA LYS A 19 -7.05 -12.89 13.95
C LYS A 19 -7.63 -11.48 13.77
N VAL A 20 -7.65 -10.66 14.83
CA VAL A 20 -8.10 -9.27 14.79
C VAL A 20 -7.20 -8.44 13.88
N ALA A 21 -5.88 -8.59 13.98
CA ALA A 21 -4.93 -7.89 13.13
C ALA A 21 -5.10 -8.24 11.65
N ALA A 22 -5.28 -9.53 11.32
CA ALA A 22 -5.54 -10.00 9.95
C ALA A 22 -6.84 -9.44 9.38
N LYS A 23 -7.92 -9.42 10.17
CA LYS A 23 -9.20 -8.83 9.78
C LYS A 23 -9.07 -7.33 9.50
N ASN A 24 -8.41 -6.59 10.38
CA ASN A 24 -8.18 -5.15 10.23
C ASN A 24 -7.34 -4.84 8.99
N TYR A 25 -6.34 -5.66 8.70
CA TYR A 25 -5.53 -5.53 7.49
C TYR A 25 -6.37 -5.71 6.22
N GLN A 26 -7.25 -6.72 6.18
CA GLN A 26 -8.16 -6.95 5.05
C GLN A 26 -9.12 -5.77 4.86
N ILE A 27 -9.75 -5.29 5.93
CA ILE A 27 -10.66 -4.13 5.88
C ILE A 27 -9.94 -2.89 5.33
N ASN A 28 -8.72 -2.65 5.80
CA ASN A 28 -7.91 -1.54 5.30
C ASN A 28 -7.60 -1.67 3.80
N ASN A 29 -7.24 -2.86 3.35
CA ASN A 29 -6.97 -3.13 1.93
C ASN A 29 -8.18 -2.87 1.05
N VAL A 30 -9.36 -3.35 1.45
CA VAL A 30 -10.62 -3.08 0.75
C VAL A 30 -10.84 -1.57 0.67
N LYS A 31 -10.72 -0.86 1.79
CA LYS A 31 -10.92 0.60 1.84
C LYS A 31 -9.95 1.37 0.92
N LEU A 32 -8.68 1.01 0.92
CA LEU A 32 -7.67 1.65 0.06
C LEU A 32 -7.94 1.38 -1.42
N THR A 33 -8.23 0.13 -1.77
CA THR A 33 -8.55 -0.26 -3.15
C THR A 33 -9.80 0.44 -3.66
N THR A 34 -10.86 0.51 -2.84
CA THR A 34 -12.10 1.22 -3.17
C THR A 34 -11.84 2.70 -3.42
N ASN A 35 -11.11 3.38 -2.52
CA ASN A 35 -10.80 4.79 -2.67
C ASN A 35 -9.92 5.07 -3.89
N TYR A 36 -8.98 4.17 -4.21
CA TYR A 36 -8.16 4.25 -5.41
C TYR A 36 -9.01 4.14 -6.68
N ASN A 37 -9.91 3.16 -6.74
CA ASN A 37 -10.79 2.94 -7.90
C ASN A 37 -11.74 4.11 -8.09
N ILE A 38 -12.38 4.60 -7.01
CA ILE A 38 -13.23 5.81 -7.07
C ILE A 38 -12.40 6.99 -7.60
N GLY A 39 -11.19 7.20 -7.09
CA GLY A 39 -10.30 8.26 -7.55
C GLY A 39 -9.97 8.15 -9.04
N ARG A 40 -9.77 6.94 -9.56
CA ARG A 40 -9.57 6.69 -11.00
C ARG A 40 -10.79 7.13 -11.82
N GLU A 41 -11.98 6.67 -11.44
CA GLU A 41 -13.22 7.01 -12.14
C GLU A 41 -13.49 8.53 -12.12
N LEU A 42 -13.17 9.21 -11.02
CA LEU A 42 -13.30 10.66 -10.93
C LEU A 42 -12.31 11.41 -11.85
N VAL A 43 -11.09 10.90 -12.01
CA VAL A 43 -10.12 11.48 -12.97
C VAL A 43 -10.61 11.29 -14.39
N GLU A 44 -11.07 10.10 -14.74
CA GLU A 44 -11.60 9.82 -16.07
C GLU A 44 -12.87 10.65 -16.37
N ALA A 45 -13.82 10.71 -15.43
CA ALA A 45 -15.02 11.54 -15.57
C ALA A 45 -14.67 13.04 -15.74
N GLY A 46 -13.64 13.53 -15.04
CA GLY A 46 -13.17 14.91 -15.18
C GLY A 46 -12.64 15.25 -16.56
N LYS A 47 -11.99 14.30 -17.25
CA LYS A 47 -11.55 14.46 -18.65
C LYS A 47 -12.69 14.63 -19.63
N HIS A 48 -13.82 13.96 -19.39
CA HIS A 48 -14.97 13.97 -20.30
C HIS A 48 -15.97 15.09 -19.98
N TYR A 49 -16.19 15.41 -18.72
CA TYR A 49 -17.26 16.30 -18.26
C TYR A 49 -16.77 17.55 -17.55
N GLY A 50 -15.45 17.73 -17.43
CA GLY A 50 -14.84 18.83 -16.70
C GLY A 50 -14.87 18.69 -15.18
N GLU A 51 -14.18 19.61 -14.47
CA GLU A 51 -13.97 19.51 -13.01
C GLU A 51 -15.27 19.60 -12.18
N GLY A 52 -16.30 20.25 -12.70
CA GLY A 52 -17.61 20.36 -12.03
C GLY A 52 -18.31 19.02 -11.77
N ILE A 53 -17.91 17.96 -12.46
CA ILE A 53 -18.50 16.62 -12.31
C ILE A 53 -18.35 16.06 -10.89
N VAL A 54 -17.22 16.35 -10.22
CA VAL A 54 -16.95 15.88 -8.85
C VAL A 54 -18.00 16.42 -7.88
N LYS A 55 -18.38 17.70 -7.99
CA LYS A 55 -19.42 18.32 -7.17
C LYS A 55 -20.79 17.68 -7.42
N LYS A 56 -21.13 17.43 -8.69
CA LYS A 56 -22.37 16.76 -9.08
C LYS A 56 -22.43 15.34 -8.48
N TYR A 57 -21.37 14.55 -8.64
CA TYR A 57 -21.31 13.21 -8.07
C TYR A 57 -21.33 13.19 -6.55
N ALA A 58 -20.68 14.16 -5.90
CA ALA A 58 -20.71 14.29 -4.45
C ALA A 58 -22.13 14.46 -3.90
N SER A 59 -22.97 15.26 -4.56
CA SER A 59 -24.37 15.45 -4.17
C SER A 59 -25.14 14.13 -4.22
N ILE A 60 -25.01 13.37 -5.30
CA ILE A 60 -25.68 12.09 -5.49
C ILE A 60 -25.17 11.05 -4.48
N LEU A 61 -23.86 10.83 -4.45
CA LEU A 61 -23.24 9.79 -3.62
C LEU A 61 -23.38 10.05 -2.12
N THR A 62 -23.39 11.34 -1.71
CA THR A 62 -23.62 11.66 -0.30
C THR A 62 -25.06 11.34 0.11
N LYS A 63 -26.04 11.55 -0.76
CA LYS A 63 -27.43 11.21 -0.50
C LYS A 63 -27.66 9.70 -0.43
N GLU A 64 -26.99 8.93 -1.28
CA GLU A 64 -27.19 7.48 -1.38
C GLU A 64 -26.34 6.69 -0.37
N PHE A 65 -25.08 7.09 -0.16
CA PHE A 65 -24.09 6.32 0.61
C PHE A 65 -23.56 7.04 1.84
N GLY A 66 -24.03 8.26 2.11
CA GLY A 66 -23.72 9.01 3.33
C GLY A 66 -22.49 9.91 3.23
N SER A 67 -22.13 10.50 4.37
CA SER A 67 -21.17 11.61 4.49
C SER A 67 -19.73 11.31 4.08
N GLY A 68 -19.39 10.05 3.86
CA GLY A 68 -18.05 9.63 3.41
C GLY A 68 -17.72 10.03 1.96
N TYR A 69 -18.71 10.49 1.18
CA TYR A 69 -18.61 10.83 -0.23
C TYR A 69 -18.86 12.32 -0.52
N LYS A 70 -18.65 13.18 0.49
CA LYS A 70 -18.70 14.64 0.28
C LYS A 70 -17.61 15.07 -0.71
N GLU A 71 -17.83 16.21 -1.35
CA GLU A 71 -16.94 16.77 -2.37
C GLU A 71 -15.47 16.74 -1.96
N LYS A 72 -15.15 17.20 -0.75
CA LYS A 72 -13.78 17.18 -0.19
C LYS A 72 -13.19 15.77 -0.08
N ASP A 73 -14.00 14.76 0.17
CA ASP A 73 -13.53 13.38 0.30
C ASP A 73 -13.32 12.75 -1.07
N LEU A 74 -14.17 13.06 -2.05
CA LEU A 74 -13.98 12.65 -3.45
C LEU A 74 -12.72 13.27 -4.05
N TYR A 75 -12.46 14.57 -3.82
CA TYR A 75 -11.19 15.18 -4.25
C TYR A 75 -9.98 14.51 -3.61
N LYS A 76 -10.05 14.09 -2.35
CA LYS A 76 -8.96 13.32 -1.73
C LYS A 76 -8.76 11.94 -2.36
N MET A 77 -9.83 11.27 -2.77
CA MET A 77 -9.73 10.00 -3.50
C MET A 77 -9.11 10.20 -4.87
N GLN A 78 -9.47 11.28 -5.59
CA GLN A 78 -8.85 11.66 -6.85
C GLN A 78 -7.35 11.96 -6.70
N GLN A 79 -6.98 12.78 -5.71
CA GLN A 79 -5.58 13.06 -5.37
C GLN A 79 -4.81 11.81 -4.97
N PHE A 80 -5.46 10.89 -4.25
CA PHE A 80 -4.87 9.62 -3.85
C PHE A 80 -4.52 8.74 -5.06
N TYR A 81 -5.43 8.61 -6.01
CA TYR A 81 -5.16 7.91 -7.27
C TYR A 81 -3.94 8.52 -7.98
N LEU A 82 -3.92 9.83 -8.18
CA LEU A 82 -2.81 10.54 -8.83
C LEU A 82 -1.49 10.42 -8.06
N LEU A 83 -1.53 10.41 -6.73
CA LEU A 83 -0.36 10.19 -5.89
C LEU A 83 0.22 8.78 -6.11
N ILE A 84 -0.63 7.76 -6.06
CA ILE A 84 -0.17 6.36 -6.22
C ILE A 84 0.46 6.12 -7.58
N GLN A 85 -0.02 6.77 -8.64
CA GLN A 85 0.63 6.70 -9.96
C GLN A 85 2.08 7.23 -9.94
N LYS A 86 2.41 8.16 -9.03
CA LYS A 86 3.73 8.81 -8.94
C LYS A 86 4.67 8.18 -7.92
N VAL A 87 4.17 7.56 -6.85
CA VAL A 87 5.01 7.13 -5.71
C VAL A 87 5.36 5.64 -5.70
N ALA A 88 4.93 4.85 -6.70
CA ALA A 88 5.06 3.38 -6.74
C ALA A 88 3.99 2.63 -5.92
N PRO A 89 4.00 1.28 -5.89
CA PRO A 89 2.83 0.49 -5.52
C PRO A 89 2.23 0.89 -4.18
N LEU A 90 0.92 0.78 -4.10
CA LEU A 90 0.10 1.06 -2.93
C LEU A 90 0.66 0.37 -1.68
N GLU A 91 1.13 1.15 -0.71
CA GLU A 91 1.62 0.62 0.57
C GLU A 91 0.43 0.27 1.47
N ARG A 92 0.03 -0.99 1.42
CA ARG A 92 -1.15 -1.51 2.13
C ARG A 92 -1.03 -1.53 3.66
N GLN A 93 0.18 -1.30 4.19
CA GLN A 93 0.42 -1.16 5.62
C GLN A 93 -0.01 0.21 6.16
N LEU A 94 -0.11 1.23 5.29
CA LEU A 94 -0.66 2.52 5.65
C LEU A 94 -2.20 2.46 5.57
N THR A 95 -2.87 3.20 6.47
CA THR A 95 -4.32 3.32 6.44
C THR A 95 -4.77 4.52 5.59
N TRP A 96 -6.06 4.55 5.22
CA TRP A 96 -6.64 5.72 4.57
C TRP A 96 -6.40 7.02 5.37
N SER A 97 -6.40 6.93 6.70
CA SER A 97 -6.12 8.08 7.57
C SER A 97 -4.68 8.60 7.45
N HIS A 98 -3.70 7.74 7.22
CA HIS A 98 -2.32 8.15 6.92
C HIS A 98 -2.25 8.85 5.56
N TYR A 99 -2.86 8.28 4.53
CA TYR A 99 -2.88 8.89 3.21
C TYR A 99 -3.55 10.27 3.20
N LYS A 100 -4.65 10.46 3.95
CA LYS A 100 -5.29 11.79 4.07
C LYS A 100 -4.37 12.87 4.63
N ILE A 101 -3.42 12.51 5.49
CA ILE A 101 -2.40 13.44 5.99
C ILE A 101 -1.33 13.69 4.92
N LEU A 102 -0.84 12.62 4.29
CA LEU A 102 0.20 12.72 3.26
C LEU A 102 -0.25 13.54 2.04
N LEU A 103 -1.54 13.52 1.71
CA LEU A 103 -2.12 14.32 0.63
C LEU A 103 -2.10 15.84 0.88
N SER A 104 -1.80 16.29 2.11
CA SER A 104 -1.60 17.71 2.40
C SER A 104 -0.20 18.21 2.01
N LEU A 105 0.74 17.31 1.76
CA LEU A 105 2.10 17.63 1.34
C LEU A 105 2.16 17.80 -0.18
N ARG A 106 3.08 18.66 -0.64
CA ARG A 106 3.24 18.98 -2.08
C ARG A 106 4.44 18.27 -2.71
N ASP A 107 5.51 18.09 -1.96
CA ASP A 107 6.72 17.44 -2.46
C ASP A 107 6.61 15.92 -2.44
N ILE A 108 6.77 15.31 -3.61
CA ILE A 108 6.75 13.86 -3.78
C ILE A 108 7.89 13.17 -3.02
N LYS A 109 9.05 13.81 -2.90
CA LYS A 109 10.20 13.24 -2.14
C LYS A 109 9.87 13.21 -0.65
N GLU A 110 9.28 14.29 -0.13
CA GLU A 110 8.80 14.37 1.24
C GLU A 110 7.72 13.33 1.52
N ILE A 111 6.73 13.18 0.64
CA ILE A 111 5.68 12.16 0.77
C ILE A 111 6.30 10.75 0.82
N LYS A 112 7.25 10.43 -0.08
CA LYS A 112 7.95 9.14 -0.08
C LYS A 112 8.71 8.89 1.21
N TYR A 113 9.37 9.91 1.75
CA TYR A 113 10.05 9.84 3.04
C TYR A 113 9.06 9.48 4.16
N TYR A 114 7.94 10.21 4.28
CA TYR A 114 6.95 9.96 5.34
C TYR A 114 6.24 8.61 5.16
N ILE A 115 5.99 8.14 3.96
CA ILE A 115 5.54 6.76 3.69
C ILE A 115 6.56 5.76 4.25
N HIS A 116 7.84 5.96 3.94
CA HIS A 116 8.91 5.07 4.38
C HIS A 116 9.02 4.97 5.90
N ILE A 117 9.10 6.11 6.60
CA ILE A 117 9.23 6.09 8.07
C ILE A 117 7.95 5.60 8.76
N THR A 118 6.78 5.88 8.20
CA THR A 118 5.50 5.38 8.74
C THR A 118 5.48 3.86 8.71
N LYS A 119 5.95 3.25 7.62
CA LYS A 119 6.05 1.81 7.47
C LYS A 119 7.12 1.22 8.39
N ARG A 120 8.33 1.79 8.40
CA ARG A 120 9.48 1.30 9.17
C ARG A 120 9.22 1.34 10.68
N ASP A 121 8.67 2.45 11.16
CA ASP A 121 8.48 2.74 12.58
C ASP A 121 7.05 2.40 13.06
N ASN A 122 6.22 1.83 12.19
CA ASN A 122 4.80 1.54 12.43
C ASN A 122 4.06 2.72 13.09
N LEU A 123 4.21 3.92 12.50
CA LEU A 123 3.68 5.14 13.08
C LEU A 123 2.15 5.14 13.06
N SER A 124 1.55 5.55 14.18
CA SER A 124 0.13 5.88 14.19
C SER A 124 -0.15 7.16 13.39
N LYS A 125 -1.43 7.38 12.99
CA LYS A 125 -1.86 8.63 12.35
C LYS A 125 -1.39 9.87 13.11
N ARG A 126 -1.52 9.87 14.46
CA ARG A 126 -1.13 11.00 15.30
C ARG A 126 0.38 11.22 15.29
N ALA A 127 1.15 10.15 15.41
CA ALA A 127 2.61 10.20 15.38
C ALA A 127 3.13 10.68 14.01
N LEU A 128 2.52 10.27 12.91
CA LEU A 128 2.84 10.77 11.58
C LEU A 128 2.57 12.28 11.47
N ALA A 129 1.38 12.73 11.91
CA ALA A 129 1.03 14.15 11.87
C ALA A 129 2.02 15.01 12.67
N GLU A 130 2.45 14.54 13.86
CA GLU A 130 3.43 15.25 14.67
C GLU A 130 4.81 15.30 14.00
N ARG A 131 5.23 14.22 13.34
CA ARG A 131 6.50 14.20 12.59
C ARG A 131 6.51 15.16 11.41
N ILE A 132 5.38 15.31 10.73
CA ILE A 132 5.21 16.30 9.66
C ILE A 132 5.24 17.71 10.24
N LYS A 133 4.45 17.98 11.31
CA LYS A 133 4.40 19.29 11.96
C LYS A 133 5.78 19.77 12.45
N THR A 134 6.63 18.87 12.90
CA THR A 134 7.99 19.17 13.35
C THR A 134 9.01 19.25 12.21
N ASN A 135 8.57 19.21 10.96
CA ASN A 135 9.39 19.34 9.73
C ASN A 135 10.63 18.42 9.75
N LYS A 136 10.45 17.16 10.14
CA LYS A 136 11.58 16.22 10.23
C LYS A 136 12.29 16.00 8.91
N TYR A 137 11.57 16.07 7.79
CA TYR A 137 12.15 15.92 6.45
C TYR A 137 13.13 17.04 6.13
N ASP A 138 12.77 18.28 6.43
CA ASP A 138 13.60 19.45 6.11
C ASP A 138 14.92 19.49 6.90
N ARG A 139 14.93 18.87 8.09
CA ARG A 139 16.12 18.77 8.96
C ARG A 139 17.11 17.69 8.52
N LEU A 140 16.78 16.88 7.52
CA LEU A 140 17.70 15.87 6.98
C LEU A 140 18.69 16.54 6.04
N SER A 141 19.95 16.11 6.08
CA SER A 141 20.93 16.47 5.06
C SER A 141 20.49 15.92 3.69
N ASP A 142 20.86 16.62 2.62
CA ASP A 142 20.49 16.23 1.26
C ASP A 142 21.03 14.83 0.89
N GLU A 143 22.21 14.47 1.42
CA GLU A 143 22.79 13.14 1.28
C GLU A 143 21.91 12.06 1.91
N LEU A 144 21.33 12.29 3.10
CA LEU A 144 20.40 11.38 3.75
C LEU A 144 19.07 11.28 3.00
N LYS A 145 18.55 12.41 2.49
CA LYS A 145 17.35 12.42 1.64
C LYS A 145 17.54 11.54 0.41
N GLU A 146 18.67 11.65 -0.27
CA GLU A 146 18.98 10.82 -1.43
C GLU A 146 19.17 9.35 -1.10
N LYS A 147 19.89 9.01 -0.04
CA LYS A 147 20.07 7.61 0.41
C LYS A 147 18.72 6.94 0.70
N LEU A 148 17.81 7.62 1.37
CA LEU A 148 16.47 7.08 1.69
C LEU A 148 15.61 6.86 0.44
N LEU A 149 15.76 7.68 -0.58
CA LEU A 149 15.04 7.54 -1.84
C LEU A 149 15.67 6.46 -2.75
N ASN A 150 16.98 6.30 -2.72
CA ASN A 150 17.73 5.36 -3.55
C ASN A 150 17.74 3.93 -3.00
N ASN A 151 17.63 3.72 -1.69
CA ASN A 151 17.53 2.39 -1.07
C ASN A 151 16.33 1.57 -1.57
N LYS A 152 15.27 2.21 -2.03
CA LYS A 152 14.14 1.51 -2.70
C LYS A 152 14.54 0.90 -4.04
N LYS A 153 15.43 1.52 -4.81
CA LYS A 153 15.88 0.97 -6.12
C LYS A 153 16.66 -0.32 -5.97
N SER A 154 17.54 -0.42 -4.96
CA SER A 154 18.38 -1.60 -4.74
C SER A 154 17.59 -2.82 -4.23
N HIS A 155 16.57 -2.60 -3.38
CA HIS A 155 15.77 -3.71 -2.84
C HIS A 155 14.79 -4.26 -3.88
N PHE A 156 14.19 -3.40 -4.70
CA PHE A 156 13.30 -3.82 -5.79
C PHE A 156 14.08 -4.55 -6.90
N GLY A 157 15.26 -4.07 -7.25
CA GLY A 157 16.15 -4.75 -8.21
C GLY A 157 16.55 -6.14 -7.74
N LYS A 158 16.89 -6.32 -6.45
CA LYS A 158 17.24 -7.62 -5.87
C LYS A 158 16.04 -8.59 -5.82
N MET A 159 14.83 -8.11 -5.54
CA MET A 159 13.62 -8.95 -5.56
C MET A 159 13.20 -9.32 -6.99
N ALA A 160 13.25 -8.38 -7.93
CA ALA A 160 12.96 -8.65 -9.33
C ALA A 160 13.95 -9.64 -9.91
N PHE A 161 15.25 -9.52 -9.60
CA PHE A 161 16.29 -10.45 -10.02
C PHE A 161 16.08 -11.86 -9.44
N LYS A 162 15.72 -11.98 -8.15
CA LYS A 162 15.36 -13.27 -7.53
C LYS A 162 14.15 -13.91 -8.19
N LEU A 163 13.12 -13.11 -8.52
CA LEU A 163 11.91 -13.59 -9.19
C LEU A 163 12.20 -14.09 -10.60
N VAL A 164 13.05 -13.35 -11.35
CA VAL A 164 13.46 -13.75 -12.70
C VAL A 164 14.28 -15.06 -12.66
N ILE A 165 15.22 -15.19 -11.72
CA ILE A 165 15.97 -16.45 -11.53
C ILE A 165 15.03 -17.60 -11.18
N TYR A 166 14.05 -17.40 -10.29
CA TYR A 166 13.08 -18.43 -9.92
C TYR A 166 12.22 -18.87 -11.11
N ILE A 167 11.77 -17.94 -11.95
CA ILE A 167 10.98 -18.24 -13.15
C ILE A 167 11.83 -18.99 -14.19
N LEU A 168 13.08 -18.60 -14.39
CA LEU A 168 14.01 -19.28 -15.29
C LEU A 168 14.32 -20.70 -14.80
N TRP A 169 14.53 -20.86 -13.50
CA TRP A 169 14.80 -22.16 -12.88
C TRP A 169 13.58 -23.10 -12.99
N TYR A 170 12.38 -22.58 -12.76
CA TYR A 170 11.12 -23.33 -12.92
C TYR A 170 10.88 -23.77 -14.37
N LYS A 171 11.15 -22.90 -15.35
CA LYS A 171 11.08 -23.26 -16.78
C LYS A 171 12.11 -24.31 -17.14
N PHE A 172 13.33 -24.20 -16.61
CA PHE A 172 14.41 -25.16 -16.85
C PHE A 172 14.06 -26.56 -16.31
N ILE A 173 13.52 -26.65 -15.10
CA ILE A 173 13.06 -27.93 -14.51
C ILE A 173 11.93 -28.54 -15.36
N ASN A 174 10.96 -27.75 -15.82
CA ASN A 174 9.91 -28.25 -16.68
C ASN A 174 10.44 -28.80 -18.02
N ILE A 175 11.42 -28.16 -18.62
CA ILE A 175 12.07 -28.66 -19.85
C ILE A 175 12.78 -29.98 -19.56
N ILE A 176 13.54 -30.12 -18.47
CA ILE A 176 14.20 -31.35 -18.09
C ILE A 176 13.19 -32.48 -17.87
N ASN A 177 12.10 -32.22 -17.17
CA ASN A 177 11.04 -33.19 -16.94
C ASN A 177 10.38 -33.67 -18.25
N HIS A 178 10.17 -32.77 -19.21
CA HIS A 178 9.66 -33.10 -20.53
C HIS A 178 10.66 -33.96 -21.33
N ILE A 179 11.93 -33.65 -21.28
CA ILE A 179 12.98 -34.45 -21.96
C ILE A 179 13.07 -35.84 -21.32
N PHE A 180 13.01 -35.94 -20.00
CA PHE A 180 13.05 -37.22 -19.28
C PHE A 180 11.82 -38.09 -19.61
N LEU A 181 10.62 -37.47 -19.69
CA LEU A 181 9.39 -38.18 -20.09
C LEU A 181 9.49 -38.66 -21.55
N PHE A 182 10.05 -37.85 -22.43
CA PHE A 182 10.23 -38.22 -23.84
C PHE A 182 11.22 -39.37 -24.00
N ILE A 183 12.33 -39.35 -23.30
CA ILE A 183 13.32 -40.45 -23.31
C ILE A 183 12.66 -41.73 -22.74
N PHE A 184 11.92 -41.64 -21.64
CA PHE A 184 11.30 -42.81 -21.01
C PHE A 184 10.25 -43.48 -21.91
N VAL A 185 9.50 -42.68 -22.68
CA VAL A 185 8.44 -43.21 -23.61
C VAL A 185 9.06 -43.83 -24.87
N PHE A 186 10.27 -43.43 -25.29
CA PHE A 186 10.90 -43.97 -26.50
C PHE A 186 11.95 -45.06 -26.25
N THR A 187 12.22 -45.43 -24.97
CA THR A 187 13.16 -46.48 -24.59
C THR A 187 12.49 -47.73 -24.00
N THR A 188 11.16 -47.73 -23.91
CA THR A 188 10.32 -48.90 -23.61
C THR A 188 9.55 -49.35 -24.84
#